data_f6237c7b0c5ab78925efe483560e9913
#
_entry.id   f6237c7b0c5ab78925efe483560e9913
#
_cell.length_a   1.000
_cell.length_b   1.000
_cell.length_c   1.000
_cell.angle_alpha   90.00
_cell.angle_beta   90.00
_cell.angle_gamma   90.00
#
_symmetry.space_group_name_H-M   'P 1'
#
loop_
_entity.id
_entity.type
_entity.pdbx_description
1 polymer ?
#
loop_
_entity_poly.entity_id
_entity_poly.type
_entity_poly.pdbx_seq_one_letter_code
_entity_poly.pdbx_strand_id
1 'polypeptide(L)'
;MSFGISKKAVDLGYHLSLPSIVVHNSFSCYANRSNHYMFNVRGIVQACTVALYDNQNVFGNINTGLINKDKMKGWFLSVREDCKTCPFVLICKSGFCPMAKHITELSSSVICKNMQEKIRKNLALYAISGCYEDILDVD
;
A
#
# COMPACT_ATOMS: atom_id res chain seq x y z
N MET A 1 -12.07 4.89 6.95
CA MET A 1 -12.95 4.90 8.15
C MET A 1 -12.26 5.74 9.22
N SER A 2 -12.99 6.60 9.92
CA SER A 2 -12.42 7.43 10.97
C SER A 2 -12.17 6.58 12.23
N PHE A 3 -11.06 6.83 12.94
CA PHE A 3 -10.70 6.11 14.17
C PHE A 3 -11.83 6.13 15.21
N GLY A 4 -12.54 7.25 15.36
CA GLY A 4 -13.65 7.37 16.29
C GLY A 4 -14.83 6.43 15.99
N ILE A 5 -15.17 6.24 14.71
CA ILE A 5 -16.23 5.31 14.31
C ILE A 5 -15.81 3.86 14.59
N SER A 6 -14.58 3.50 14.27
CA SER A 6 -14.05 2.16 14.54
C SER A 6 -13.99 1.86 16.04
N LYS A 7 -13.54 2.83 16.85
CA LYS A 7 -13.54 2.70 18.31
C LYS A 7 -14.95 2.49 18.84
N LYS A 8 -15.92 3.30 18.41
CA LYS A 8 -17.31 3.15 18.85
C LYS A 8 -17.90 1.80 18.47
N ALA A 9 -17.54 1.25 17.30
CA ALA A 9 -17.95 -0.10 16.90
C ALA A 9 -17.42 -1.17 17.86
N VAL A 10 -16.14 -1.09 18.23
CA VAL A 10 -15.52 -1.99 19.24
C VAL A 10 -16.21 -1.86 20.58
N ASP A 11 -16.45 -0.63 21.06
CA ASP A 11 -17.14 -0.36 22.33
C ASP A 11 -18.59 -0.92 22.34
N LEU A 12 -19.19 -1.13 21.17
CA LEU A 12 -20.50 -1.76 20.97
C LEU A 12 -20.42 -3.28 20.77
N GLY A 13 -19.24 -3.89 20.90
CA GLY A 13 -19.05 -5.33 20.76
C GLY A 13 -18.93 -5.86 19.34
N TYR A 14 -18.76 -4.97 18.34
CA TYR A 14 -18.47 -5.41 16.97
C TYR A 14 -17.01 -5.84 16.85
N HIS A 15 -16.79 -7.03 16.28
CA HIS A 15 -15.47 -7.47 15.90
C HIS A 15 -14.97 -6.68 14.69
N LEU A 16 -13.83 -6.04 14.82
CA LEU A 16 -13.13 -5.47 13.68
C LEU A 16 -12.27 -6.56 13.08
N SER A 17 -12.54 -6.94 11.84
CA SER A 17 -11.55 -7.72 11.10
C SER A 17 -10.26 -6.92 11.04
N LEU A 18 -9.17 -7.52 11.49
CA LEU A 18 -7.84 -6.91 11.42
C LEU A 18 -7.58 -6.45 10.00
N PRO A 19 -7.25 -5.19 9.83
CA PRO A 19 -6.71 -4.77 8.55
C PRO A 19 -5.48 -5.64 8.32
N SER A 20 -5.30 -6.12 7.09
CA SER A 20 -4.20 -6.94 6.58
C SER A 20 -2.77 -6.40 6.87
N ILE A 21 -2.66 -5.39 7.71
CA ILE A 21 -1.44 -4.77 8.20
C ILE A 21 -0.67 -5.70 9.15
N VAL A 22 -1.37 -6.54 9.92
CA VAL A 22 -0.75 -7.44 10.91
C VAL A 22 -0.65 -8.86 10.38
N VAL A 23 -1.54 -9.26 9.48
CA VAL A 23 -1.48 -10.57 8.86
C VAL A 23 -0.33 -10.62 7.84
N HIS A 24 0.38 -11.72 7.80
CA HIS A 24 1.51 -12.11 6.93
C HIS A 24 1.34 -11.83 5.43
N ASN A 25 0.71 -10.76 5.06
CA ASN A 25 0.62 -10.36 3.68
C ASN A 25 1.92 -9.71 3.25
N SER A 26 2.76 -10.48 2.55
CA SER A 26 3.91 -10.04 1.77
C SER A 26 3.55 -9.00 0.68
N PHE A 27 2.38 -8.41 0.74
CA PHE A 27 1.85 -7.54 -0.29
C PHE A 27 2.28 -6.09 -0.10
N SER A 28 3.44 -5.77 -0.67
CA SER A 28 3.56 -4.44 -1.27
C SER A 28 2.43 -4.26 -2.29
N CYS A 29 1.96 -3.03 -2.50
CA CYS A 29 0.96 -2.72 -3.52
C CYS A 29 1.30 -3.45 -4.84
N TYR A 30 0.31 -4.09 -5.49
CA TYR A 30 0.52 -4.77 -6.77
C TYR A 30 1.18 -3.86 -7.81
N ALA A 31 0.84 -2.56 -7.81
CA ALA A 31 1.43 -1.57 -8.68
C ALA A 31 2.93 -1.33 -8.44
N ASN A 32 3.51 -1.85 -7.35
CA ASN A 32 4.93 -1.80 -7.06
C ASN A 32 5.65 -3.14 -7.34
N ARG A 33 5.02 -4.03 -8.12
CA ARG A 33 5.61 -5.33 -8.50
C ARG A 33 6.14 -5.29 -9.91
N SER A 34 7.36 -5.73 -10.10
CA SER A 34 8.03 -5.76 -11.42
C SER A 34 7.39 -6.73 -12.43
N ASN A 35 6.63 -7.69 -11.95
CA ASN A 35 5.95 -8.71 -12.76
C ASN A 35 4.43 -8.52 -12.83
N HIS A 36 3.93 -7.36 -12.45
CA HIS A 36 2.52 -7.02 -12.53
C HIS A 36 2.27 -6.05 -13.67
N TYR A 37 1.35 -6.39 -14.55
CA TYR A 37 0.92 -5.58 -15.68
C TYR A 37 -0.59 -5.51 -15.72
N MET A 38 -1.10 -4.33 -16.01
CA MET A 38 -2.50 -4.09 -16.28
C MET A 38 -2.64 -3.63 -17.72
N PHE A 39 -3.68 -4.07 -18.37
CA PHE A 39 -4.00 -3.69 -19.74
C PHE A 39 -5.41 -3.10 -19.77
N ASN A 40 -5.55 -1.96 -20.42
CA ASN A 40 -6.87 -1.42 -20.69
C ASN A 40 -7.40 -1.93 -22.04
N VAL A 41 -8.65 -1.59 -22.35
CA VAL A 41 -9.32 -2.01 -23.61
C VAL A 41 -8.62 -1.51 -24.90
N ARG A 42 -7.75 -0.51 -24.79
CA ARG A 42 -6.93 0.00 -25.91
C ARG A 42 -5.56 -0.66 -25.99
N GLY A 43 -5.30 -1.67 -25.17
CA GLY A 43 -4.02 -2.35 -25.09
C GLY A 43 -2.91 -1.54 -24.42
N ILE A 44 -3.23 -0.45 -23.73
CA ILE A 44 -2.23 0.35 -23.00
C ILE A 44 -1.77 -0.42 -21.78
N VAL A 45 -0.45 -0.53 -21.62
CA VAL A 45 0.22 -1.21 -20.50
C VAL A 45 0.43 -0.24 -19.37
N GLN A 46 -0.07 -0.59 -18.18
CA GLN A 46 -0.06 0.23 -16.98
C GLN A 46 0.30 -0.63 -15.75
N ALA A 47 0.62 -0.02 -14.61
CA ALA A 47 0.86 -0.72 -13.35
C ALA A 47 -0.27 -0.51 -12.33
N CYS A 48 -0.94 0.63 -12.33
CA CYS A 48 -1.90 1.02 -11.31
C CYS A 48 -3.31 1.22 -11.89
N THR A 49 -4.31 0.54 -11.32
CA THR A 49 -5.72 0.67 -11.72
C THR A 49 -6.37 1.98 -11.28
N VAL A 50 -5.81 2.64 -10.27
CA VAL A 50 -6.34 3.93 -9.76
C VAL A 50 -5.89 5.09 -10.65
N ALA A 51 -4.73 4.97 -11.29
CA ALA A 51 -4.12 6.00 -12.14
C ALA A 51 -4.33 5.73 -13.63
N LEU A 52 -5.51 5.24 -14.03
CA LEU A 52 -5.82 4.77 -15.40
C LEU A 52 -5.57 5.80 -16.51
N TYR A 53 -5.77 7.08 -16.20
CA TYR A 53 -5.71 8.15 -17.19
C TYR A 53 -4.44 8.99 -17.08
N ASP A 54 -3.52 8.60 -16.20
CA ASP A 54 -2.29 9.35 -15.97
C ASP A 54 -1.16 8.83 -16.87
N ASN A 55 -0.53 9.76 -17.60
CA ASN A 55 0.57 9.45 -18.50
C ASN A 55 1.80 8.88 -17.76
N GLN A 56 1.99 9.20 -16.50
CA GLN A 56 3.08 8.62 -15.68
C GLN A 56 2.89 7.10 -15.51
N ASN A 57 1.65 6.63 -15.50
CA ASN A 57 1.29 5.21 -15.37
C ASN A 57 1.28 4.45 -16.73
N VAL A 58 1.65 5.07 -17.84
CA VAL A 58 1.69 4.44 -19.15
C VAL A 58 3.09 3.96 -19.49
N PHE A 59 3.27 2.66 -19.74
CA PHE A 59 4.58 2.03 -20.00
C PHE A 59 4.70 1.45 -21.42
N GLY A 60 3.61 1.32 -22.14
CA GLY A 60 3.62 0.81 -23.50
C GLY A 60 2.25 0.43 -24.02
N ASN A 61 2.23 -0.32 -25.12
CA ASN A 61 1.01 -0.85 -25.72
C ASN A 61 1.25 -2.26 -26.24
N ILE A 62 0.38 -3.20 -25.90
CA ILE A 62 0.51 -4.60 -26.33
C ILE A 62 0.37 -4.78 -27.83
N ASN A 63 -0.42 -3.92 -28.50
CA ASN A 63 -0.64 -4.01 -29.92
C ASN A 63 0.60 -3.61 -30.74
N THR A 64 1.47 -2.77 -30.18
CA THR A 64 2.72 -2.34 -30.81
C THR A 64 3.94 -3.10 -30.30
N GLY A 65 3.77 -3.96 -29.29
CA GLY A 65 4.87 -4.67 -28.63
C GLY A 65 5.83 -3.78 -27.86
N LEU A 66 5.51 -2.50 -27.67
CA LEU A 66 6.37 -1.54 -27.00
C LEU A 66 6.05 -1.51 -25.50
N ILE A 67 7.03 -1.91 -24.68
CA ILE A 67 7.02 -1.70 -23.22
C ILE A 67 8.24 -0.87 -22.85
N ASN A 68 8.02 0.31 -22.31
CA ASN A 68 9.08 1.16 -21.80
C ASN A 68 9.54 0.64 -20.43
N LYS A 69 10.49 -0.29 -20.47
CA LYS A 69 11.02 -0.96 -19.27
C LYS A 69 11.74 0.00 -18.33
N ASP A 70 12.40 1.03 -18.83
CA ASP A 70 13.16 1.97 -18.00
C ASP A 70 12.21 2.91 -17.26
N LYS A 71 11.17 3.42 -17.92
CA LYS A 71 10.11 4.17 -17.26
C LYS A 71 9.41 3.31 -16.21
N MET A 72 9.16 2.05 -16.52
CA MET A 72 8.56 1.11 -15.58
C MET A 72 9.45 0.83 -14.38
N LYS A 73 10.77 0.67 -14.56
CA LYS A 73 11.72 0.56 -13.44
C LYS A 73 11.70 1.79 -12.54
N GLY A 74 11.62 2.99 -13.13
CA GLY A 74 11.51 4.24 -12.38
C GLY A 74 10.21 4.39 -11.59
N TRP A 75 9.16 3.68 -11.99
CA TRP A 75 7.88 3.64 -11.29
C TRP A 75 7.98 2.89 -9.95
N PHE A 76 8.78 1.82 -9.89
CA PHE A 76 8.93 1.03 -8.68
C PHE A 76 9.70 1.79 -7.62
N LEU A 77 9.30 1.58 -6.37
CA LEU A 77 9.90 2.23 -5.23
C LEU A 77 10.95 1.32 -4.60
N SER A 78 12.16 1.84 -4.46
CA SER A 78 13.19 1.20 -3.65
C SER A 78 12.97 1.49 -2.17
N VAL A 79 13.45 0.60 -1.31
CA VAL A 79 13.51 0.85 0.14
C VAL A 79 14.44 2.02 0.39
N ARG A 80 13.96 3.04 1.09
CA ARG A 80 14.76 4.22 1.44
C ARG A 80 15.68 3.92 2.62
N GLU A 81 16.81 4.62 2.70
CA GLU A 81 17.77 4.45 3.81
C GLU A 81 17.13 4.70 5.18
N ASP A 82 16.31 5.77 5.29
CA ASP A 82 15.59 6.10 6.52
C ASP A 82 14.53 5.04 6.92
N CYS A 83 14.14 4.14 6.02
CA CYS A 83 13.28 3.02 6.36
C CYS A 83 14.03 1.88 7.08
N LYS A 84 15.34 1.77 6.92
CA LYS A 84 16.13 0.69 7.52
C LYS A 84 16.12 0.73 9.06
N THR A 85 16.04 1.91 9.64
CA THR A 85 15.97 2.14 11.09
C THR A 85 14.55 2.44 11.60
N CYS A 86 13.55 2.43 10.71
CA CYS A 86 12.18 2.77 11.07
C CYS A 86 11.51 1.63 11.83
N PRO A 87 10.95 1.86 13.04
CA PRO A 87 10.28 0.81 13.82
C PRO A 87 9.02 0.26 13.14
N PHE A 88 8.49 0.95 12.16
CA PHE A 88 7.30 0.53 11.41
C PHE A 88 7.62 -0.18 10.10
N VAL A 89 8.88 -0.41 9.75
CA VAL A 89 9.27 -0.92 8.44
C VAL A 89 8.64 -2.28 8.12
N LEU A 90 8.53 -3.14 9.11
CA LEU A 90 7.95 -4.49 8.95
C LEU A 90 6.45 -4.42 8.63
N ILE A 91 5.74 -3.48 9.21
CA ILE A 91 4.30 -3.27 8.99
C ILE A 91 4.08 -2.42 7.73
N CYS A 92 4.83 -1.33 7.60
CA CYS A 92 4.76 -0.41 6.47
C CYS A 92 5.30 -1.03 5.17
N LYS A 93 6.30 -1.94 5.29
CA LYS A 93 7.00 -2.61 4.16
C LYS A 93 7.49 -1.61 3.11
N SER A 94 7.92 -0.42 3.54
CA SER A 94 8.24 0.71 2.67
C SER A 94 7.06 1.08 1.76
N GLY A 95 5.84 0.88 2.25
CA GLY A 95 4.58 0.85 1.52
C GLY A 95 4.15 2.18 0.95
N PHE A 96 5.06 2.84 0.25
CA PHE A 96 4.69 3.97 -0.57
C PHE A 96 3.80 3.52 -1.72
N CYS A 97 2.73 4.25 -1.91
CA CYS A 97 1.94 4.13 -3.13
C CYS A 97 2.71 4.79 -4.27
N PRO A 98 3.07 4.07 -5.35
CA PRO A 98 3.73 4.68 -6.51
C PRO A 98 2.92 5.84 -7.09
N MET A 99 1.59 5.74 -7.11
CA MET A 99 0.71 6.82 -7.52
C MET A 99 0.89 8.06 -6.64
N ALA A 100 0.94 7.89 -5.32
CA ALA A 100 1.12 9.02 -4.42
C ALA A 100 2.47 9.72 -4.63
N LYS A 101 3.52 8.96 -4.96
CA LYS A 101 4.85 9.53 -5.23
C LYS A 101 4.91 10.23 -6.59
N HIS A 102 4.41 9.58 -7.64
CA HIS A 102 4.66 10.03 -9.01
C HIS A 102 3.58 10.96 -9.57
N ILE A 103 2.36 10.87 -9.04
CA ILE A 103 1.20 11.59 -9.58
C ILE A 103 0.76 12.71 -8.65
N THR A 104 0.67 12.44 -7.34
CA THR A 104 0.24 13.48 -6.38
C THR A 104 1.40 14.34 -5.88
N GLU A 105 2.63 14.02 -6.27
CA GLU A 105 3.86 14.73 -5.89
C GLU A 105 4.03 14.96 -4.38
N LEU A 106 3.34 14.15 -3.57
CA LEU A 106 3.46 14.22 -2.13
C LEU A 106 4.89 13.89 -1.70
N SER A 107 5.44 14.76 -0.85
CA SER A 107 6.78 14.51 -0.31
C SER A 107 6.80 13.19 0.47
N SER A 108 7.92 12.49 0.39
CA SER A 108 8.09 11.21 1.10
C SER A 108 7.90 11.35 2.61
N SER A 109 8.23 12.49 3.19
CA SER A 109 8.03 12.77 4.62
C SER A 109 6.55 12.83 5.00
N VAL A 110 5.71 13.46 4.16
CA VAL A 110 4.26 13.52 4.37
C VAL A 110 3.65 12.13 4.25
N ILE A 111 4.05 11.35 3.25
CA ILE A 111 3.57 9.98 3.08
C ILE A 111 3.95 9.11 4.29
N CYS A 112 5.22 9.22 4.76
CA CYS A 112 5.69 8.52 5.95
C CYS A 112 4.87 8.88 7.19
N LYS A 113 4.68 10.16 7.46
CA LYS A 113 3.93 10.64 8.62
C LYS A 113 2.50 10.09 8.62
N ASN A 114 1.82 10.19 7.49
CA ASN A 114 0.46 9.70 7.33
C ASN A 114 0.37 8.18 7.54
N MET A 115 1.35 7.43 7.01
CA MET A 115 1.39 5.97 7.17
C MET A 115 1.65 5.56 8.62
N GLN A 116 2.61 6.19 9.29
CA GLN A 116 2.91 5.94 10.70
C GLN A 116 1.70 6.24 11.60
N GLU A 117 1.00 7.35 11.34
CA GLU A 117 -0.22 7.69 12.06
C GLU A 117 -1.32 6.65 11.85
N LYS A 118 -1.52 6.20 10.62
CA LYS A 118 -2.47 5.14 10.31
C LYS A 118 -2.13 3.83 11.02
N ILE A 119 -0.85 3.44 11.02
CA ILE A 119 -0.39 2.22 11.71
C ILE A 119 -0.65 2.34 13.21
N ARG A 120 -0.27 3.46 13.86
CA ARG A 120 -0.51 3.66 15.30
C ARG A 120 -1.99 3.58 15.65
N LYS A 121 -2.85 4.22 14.87
CA LYS A 121 -4.31 4.15 15.06
C LYS A 121 -4.84 2.71 14.95
N ASN A 122 -4.36 1.96 13.97
CA ASN A 122 -4.78 0.58 13.77
C ASN A 122 -4.29 -0.33 14.90
N LEU A 123 -3.04 -0.17 15.34
CA LEU A 123 -2.51 -0.91 16.48
C LEU A 123 -3.26 -0.59 17.79
N ALA A 124 -3.62 0.66 18.00
CA ALA A 124 -4.43 1.06 19.16
C ALA A 124 -5.83 0.43 19.11
N LEU A 125 -6.48 0.41 17.94
CA LEU A 125 -7.77 -0.27 17.77
C LEU A 125 -7.67 -1.77 18.04
N TYR A 126 -6.60 -2.38 17.55
CA TYR A 126 -6.32 -3.77 17.78
C TYR A 126 -6.16 -4.10 19.28
N ALA A 127 -5.35 -3.29 19.98
CA ALA A 127 -5.15 -3.45 21.41
C ALA A 127 -6.45 -3.30 22.23
N ILE A 128 -7.37 -2.44 21.79
CA ILE A 128 -8.66 -2.23 22.44
C ILE A 128 -9.66 -3.35 22.13
N SER A 129 -9.60 -3.93 20.91
CA SER A 129 -10.56 -4.96 20.48
C SER A 129 -10.35 -6.33 21.13
N GLY A 130 -9.23 -6.55 21.84
CA GLY A 130 -8.92 -7.83 22.48
C GLY A 130 -8.62 -8.97 21.51
N CYS A 131 -8.46 -8.69 20.22
CA CYS A 131 -8.28 -9.69 19.16
C CYS A 131 -6.88 -10.32 19.11
N TYR A 132 -6.13 -10.37 20.23
CA TYR A 132 -4.80 -11.05 20.21
C TYR A 132 -4.93 -12.57 20.25
N GLU A 133 -6.06 -13.11 20.62
CA GLU A 133 -6.26 -14.56 20.70
C GLU A 133 -6.25 -15.20 19.33
N ASP A 134 -6.73 -14.51 18.29
CA ASP A 134 -6.78 -15.01 16.91
C ASP A 134 -5.40 -15.11 16.21
N ILE A 135 -4.33 -14.59 16.83
CA ILE A 135 -2.96 -14.61 16.23
C ILE A 135 -2.18 -15.86 16.64
N LEU A 136 -2.51 -16.45 17.79
CA LEU A 136 -1.77 -17.56 18.35
C LEU A 136 -2.21 -18.92 17.79
N ASP A 137 -3.33 -18.97 17.07
CA ASP A 137 -3.91 -20.19 16.49
C ASP A 137 -3.50 -20.41 15.01
N VAL A 138 -2.43 -19.77 14.53
CA VAL A 138 -1.91 -20.04 13.19
C VAL A 138 -0.71 -20.97 13.30
N ASP A 139 -1.00 -22.28 13.36
CA ASP A 139 -0.03 -23.36 13.11
C ASP A 139 0.35 -23.45 11.62
#